data_f6e88dd64f395be805b8b459f5f86b93
#
_entry.id   f6e88dd64f395be805b8b459f5f86b93
#
_cell.length_a   1.000
_cell.length_b   1.000
_cell.length_c   1.000
_cell.angle_alpha   90.00
_cell.angle_beta   90.00
_cell.angle_gamma   90.00
#
_symmetry.space_group_name_H-M   'P 1'
#
loop_
_entity.id
_entity.type
_entity.pdbx_description
1 polymer ?
#
loop_
_entity_poly.entity_id
_entity_poly.type
_entity_poly.pdbx_seq_one_letter_code
_entity_poly.pdbx_strand_id
1 'polypeptide(L)'
;MRKAEFKRKTKETDIYVELNIDGKGNYDIATGIGFFDHMLSLFARHGLFDLKVVAKGDLEVDTHHTVEDIGIVLGNAFLKAVGDKKSIKRFSTFYVPMDEALVRVCVDISGRPFLYCDLPLKAERVGNFETENVEEFLRAVAYNFGITMHVELLHGGNTHHIIEATFKALGRAIDEALKIDERVEGIPSTKGIL
;
A
#
# COMPACT_ATOMS: atom_id res chain seq x y z
N MET A 1 6.89 7.54 -18.19
CA MET A 1 5.64 7.07 -17.54
C MET A 1 6.00 5.84 -16.72
N ARG A 2 5.85 5.92 -15.38
CA ARG A 2 6.27 4.88 -14.45
C ARG A 2 5.14 3.87 -14.28
N LYS A 3 5.16 2.82 -15.13
CA LYS A 3 4.16 1.76 -15.15
C LYS A 3 4.79 0.39 -14.98
N ALA A 4 4.09 -0.51 -14.35
CA ALA A 4 4.47 -1.91 -14.24
C ALA A 4 3.24 -2.82 -14.18
N GLU A 5 3.46 -4.06 -14.58
CA GLU A 5 2.57 -5.17 -14.27
C GLU A 5 3.37 -6.25 -13.55
N PHE A 6 2.72 -6.94 -12.64
CA PHE A 6 3.31 -8.06 -11.91
C PHE A 6 2.25 -9.14 -11.68
N LYS A 7 2.67 -10.39 -11.83
CA LYS A 7 1.82 -11.55 -11.63
C LYS A 7 2.52 -12.55 -10.72
N ARG A 8 1.77 -13.13 -9.78
CA ARG A 8 2.21 -14.22 -8.91
C ARG A 8 1.14 -15.30 -8.91
N LYS A 9 1.57 -16.55 -9.11
CA LYS A 9 0.72 -17.72 -9.02
C LYS A 9 1.35 -18.75 -8.11
N THR A 10 0.59 -19.21 -7.14
CA THR A 10 0.93 -20.30 -6.23
C THR A 10 -0.08 -21.44 -6.35
N LYS A 11 -0.12 -22.37 -5.41
CA LYS A 11 -1.21 -23.33 -5.30
C LYS A 11 -2.45 -22.75 -4.63
N GLU A 12 -2.30 -21.66 -3.87
CA GLU A 12 -3.31 -21.02 -3.04
C GLU A 12 -3.92 -19.80 -3.73
N THR A 13 -3.12 -19.06 -4.52
CA THR A 13 -3.53 -17.79 -5.11
C THR A 13 -3.09 -17.65 -6.58
N ASP A 14 -3.83 -16.84 -7.34
CA ASP A 14 -3.43 -16.33 -8.67
C ASP A 14 -3.73 -14.83 -8.70
N ILE A 15 -2.69 -14.00 -8.61
CA ILE A 15 -2.77 -12.56 -8.43
C ILE A 15 -2.14 -11.83 -9.62
N TYR A 16 -2.85 -10.83 -10.14
CA TYR A 16 -2.36 -9.93 -11.18
C TYR A 16 -2.58 -8.47 -10.79
N VAL A 17 -1.56 -7.65 -10.95
CA VAL A 17 -1.59 -6.21 -10.71
C VAL A 17 -1.04 -5.46 -11.90
N GLU A 18 -1.77 -4.43 -12.36
CA GLU A 18 -1.26 -3.34 -13.21
C GLU A 18 -1.23 -2.05 -12.41
N LEU A 19 -0.12 -1.33 -12.47
CA LEU A 19 0.10 -0.09 -11.73
C LEU A 19 0.66 0.98 -12.66
N ASN A 20 0.07 2.18 -12.61
CA ASN A 20 0.64 3.40 -13.12
C ASN A 20 0.80 4.40 -11.97
N ILE A 21 2.05 4.70 -11.59
CA ILE A 21 2.35 5.64 -10.51
C ILE A 21 1.91 7.06 -10.90
N ASP A 22 2.09 7.45 -12.15
CA ASP A 22 1.74 8.77 -12.68
C ASP A 22 0.29 8.78 -13.21
N GLY A 23 -0.64 8.19 -12.44
CA GLY A 23 -2.04 8.01 -12.81
C GLY A 23 -2.94 9.19 -12.44
N LYS A 24 -4.25 8.91 -12.40
CA LYS A 24 -5.31 9.85 -12.02
C LYS A 24 -6.24 9.28 -10.93
N GLY A 25 -5.90 8.13 -10.36
CA GLY A 25 -6.69 7.45 -9.36
C GLY A 25 -7.84 6.63 -9.97
N ASN A 26 -7.67 6.10 -11.17
CA ASN A 26 -8.58 5.13 -11.75
C ASN A 26 -8.29 3.75 -11.15
N TYR A 27 -9.33 2.95 -10.89
CA TYR A 27 -9.14 1.64 -10.32
C TYR A 27 -10.12 0.61 -10.90
N ASP A 28 -9.65 -0.65 -10.94
CA ASP A 28 -10.42 -1.85 -11.33
C ASP A 28 -9.97 -2.97 -10.40
N ILE A 29 -10.72 -3.20 -9.31
CA ILE A 29 -10.31 -4.06 -8.20
C ILE A 29 -11.30 -5.21 -8.04
N ALA A 30 -10.80 -6.43 -8.06
CA ALA A 30 -11.57 -7.66 -7.89
C ALA A 30 -10.75 -8.70 -7.13
N THR A 31 -10.82 -8.69 -5.79
CA THR A 31 -10.12 -9.64 -4.91
C THR A 31 -11.03 -10.74 -4.38
N GLY A 32 -12.34 -10.57 -4.48
CA GLY A 32 -13.33 -11.45 -3.83
C GLY A 32 -13.60 -11.09 -2.36
N ILE A 33 -12.91 -10.07 -1.81
CA ILE A 33 -13.03 -9.60 -0.43
C ILE A 33 -13.55 -8.16 -0.48
N GLY A 34 -14.87 -7.97 -0.37
CA GLY A 34 -15.53 -6.69 -0.65
C GLY A 34 -14.99 -5.50 0.14
N PHE A 35 -14.68 -5.68 1.43
CA PHE A 35 -14.08 -4.61 2.24
C PHE A 35 -12.67 -4.27 1.76
N PHE A 36 -11.87 -5.27 1.39
CA PHE A 36 -10.52 -5.05 0.89
C PHE A 36 -10.52 -4.41 -0.50
N ASP A 37 -11.47 -4.77 -1.37
CA ASP A 37 -11.69 -4.09 -2.65
C ASP A 37 -11.93 -2.59 -2.44
N HIS A 38 -12.75 -2.24 -1.44
CA HIS A 38 -13.00 -0.85 -1.07
C HIS A 38 -11.72 -0.17 -0.56
N MET A 39 -10.93 -0.82 0.30
CA MET A 39 -9.68 -0.26 0.82
C MET A 39 -8.64 0.00 -0.29
N LEU A 40 -8.46 -0.94 -1.21
CA LEU A 40 -7.56 -0.76 -2.35
C LEU A 40 -8.04 0.32 -3.32
N SER A 41 -9.37 0.48 -3.48
CA SER A 41 -9.96 1.56 -4.27
C SER A 41 -9.65 2.94 -3.66
N LEU A 42 -9.74 3.06 -2.34
CA LEU A 42 -9.37 4.28 -1.62
C LEU A 42 -7.87 4.57 -1.73
N PHE A 43 -7.04 3.55 -1.57
CA PHE A 43 -5.60 3.65 -1.76
C PHE A 43 -5.25 4.21 -3.16
N ALA A 44 -5.80 3.61 -4.20
CA ALA A 44 -5.59 4.04 -5.58
C ALA A 44 -6.12 5.47 -5.83
N ARG A 45 -7.33 5.76 -5.37
CA ARG A 45 -7.98 7.06 -5.58
C ARG A 45 -7.25 8.20 -4.90
N HIS A 46 -6.84 8.02 -3.65
CA HIS A 46 -6.17 9.06 -2.86
C HIS A 46 -4.67 9.17 -3.17
N GLY A 47 -4.03 8.08 -3.61
CA GLY A 47 -2.66 8.09 -4.11
C GLY A 47 -2.54 8.50 -5.59
N LEU A 48 -3.67 8.75 -6.27
CA LEU A 48 -3.73 9.08 -7.70
C LEU A 48 -3.10 8.01 -8.62
N PHE A 49 -2.98 6.76 -8.13
CA PHE A 49 -2.49 5.64 -8.93
C PHE A 49 -3.59 5.14 -9.86
N ASP A 50 -3.25 4.83 -11.13
CA ASP A 50 -4.15 3.96 -11.87
C ASP A 50 -3.78 2.52 -11.51
N LEU A 51 -4.73 1.78 -10.93
CA LEU A 51 -4.50 0.48 -10.31
C LEU A 51 -5.55 -0.54 -10.76
N LYS A 52 -5.07 -1.66 -11.32
CA LYS A 52 -5.89 -2.84 -11.54
C LYS A 52 -5.37 -3.97 -10.66
N VAL A 53 -6.29 -4.64 -9.95
CA VAL A 53 -6.01 -5.83 -9.15
C VAL A 53 -7.03 -6.90 -9.47
N VAL A 54 -6.55 -8.05 -9.92
CA VAL A 54 -7.39 -9.24 -10.11
C VAL A 54 -6.77 -10.36 -9.28
N ALA A 55 -7.54 -10.89 -8.34
CA ALA A 55 -7.09 -11.96 -7.48
C ALA A 55 -8.10 -13.12 -7.44
N LYS A 56 -7.58 -14.33 -7.42
CA LYS A 56 -8.31 -15.54 -7.09
C LYS A 56 -7.51 -16.29 -6.04
N GLY A 57 -8.04 -16.40 -4.85
CA GLY A 57 -7.42 -17.11 -3.73
C GLY A 57 -8.35 -18.16 -3.13
N ASP A 58 -7.84 -18.89 -2.16
CA ASP A 58 -8.49 -19.95 -1.40
C ASP A 58 -9.33 -19.40 -0.24
N LEU A 59 -10.28 -18.49 -0.56
CA LEU A 59 -11.13 -17.78 0.40
C LEU A 59 -12.02 -18.71 1.26
N GLU A 60 -12.13 -19.99 0.91
CA GLU A 60 -12.76 -21.02 1.72
C GLU A 60 -11.92 -21.39 2.96
N VAL A 61 -10.63 -21.07 2.96
CA VAL A 61 -9.75 -21.20 4.15
C VAL A 61 -9.93 -19.97 5.03
N ASP A 62 -9.45 -18.82 4.56
CA ASP A 62 -9.63 -17.49 5.13
C ASP A 62 -9.21 -16.42 4.10
N THR A 63 -9.03 -15.16 4.52
CA THR A 63 -8.58 -14.10 3.62
C THR A 63 -7.07 -13.85 3.66
N HIS A 64 -6.32 -14.53 4.54
CA HIS A 64 -4.91 -14.25 4.82
C HIS A 64 -4.03 -14.37 3.58
N HIS A 65 -4.00 -15.56 2.94
CA HIS A 65 -3.14 -15.82 1.78
C HIS A 65 -3.40 -14.82 0.64
N THR A 66 -4.68 -14.53 0.39
CA THR A 66 -5.07 -13.59 -0.68
C THR A 66 -4.59 -12.17 -0.39
N VAL A 67 -4.78 -11.69 0.84
CA VAL A 67 -4.41 -10.33 1.24
C VAL A 67 -2.90 -10.14 1.27
N GLU A 68 -2.16 -11.09 1.84
CA GLU A 68 -0.69 -11.07 1.87
C GLU A 68 -0.11 -11.10 0.46
N ASP A 69 -0.55 -12.04 -0.38
CA ASP A 69 -0.04 -12.19 -1.74
C ASP A 69 -0.37 -10.97 -2.63
N ILE A 70 -1.51 -10.30 -2.44
CA ILE A 70 -1.78 -9.01 -3.09
C ILE A 70 -0.76 -7.96 -2.64
N GLY A 71 -0.43 -7.89 -1.34
CA GLY A 71 0.61 -6.99 -0.83
C GLY A 71 1.98 -7.26 -1.46
N ILE A 72 2.37 -8.54 -1.60
CA ILE A 72 3.61 -8.96 -2.27
C ILE A 72 3.63 -8.47 -3.73
N VAL A 73 2.56 -8.74 -4.47
CA VAL A 73 2.46 -8.39 -5.90
C VAL A 73 2.45 -6.88 -6.10
N LEU A 74 1.70 -6.15 -5.27
CA LEU A 74 1.64 -4.69 -5.32
C LEU A 74 2.98 -4.05 -4.98
N GLY A 75 3.68 -4.53 -3.93
CA GLY A 75 5.01 -4.07 -3.57
C GLY A 75 6.02 -4.24 -4.71
N ASN A 76 6.03 -5.42 -5.35
CA ASN A 76 6.88 -5.68 -6.52
C ASN A 76 6.50 -4.80 -7.74
N ALA A 77 5.21 -4.54 -7.96
CA ALA A 77 4.77 -3.64 -9.02
C ALA A 77 5.28 -2.21 -8.78
N PHE A 78 5.21 -1.70 -7.54
CA PHE A 78 5.80 -0.39 -7.19
C PHE A 78 7.31 -0.38 -7.40
N LEU A 79 8.04 -1.38 -6.90
CA LEU A 79 9.50 -1.48 -7.07
C LEU A 79 9.90 -1.44 -8.54
N LYS A 80 9.17 -2.18 -9.38
CA LYS A 80 9.41 -2.21 -10.83
C LYS A 80 9.06 -0.88 -11.50
N ALA A 81 7.95 -0.26 -11.11
CA ALA A 81 7.47 0.98 -11.72
C ALA A 81 8.35 2.20 -11.36
N VAL A 82 8.87 2.26 -10.12
CA VAL A 82 9.73 3.38 -9.69
C VAL A 82 11.12 3.36 -10.35
N GLY A 83 11.58 2.19 -10.77
CA GLY A 83 12.87 2.03 -11.45
C GLY A 83 14.07 2.41 -10.58
N ASP A 84 14.91 3.33 -11.09
CA ASP A 84 16.18 3.71 -10.46
C ASP A 84 16.06 4.73 -9.30
N LYS A 85 14.85 5.12 -8.96
CA LYS A 85 14.54 6.05 -7.85
C LYS A 85 15.21 7.43 -7.96
N LYS A 86 15.60 7.85 -9.18
CA LYS A 86 16.18 9.16 -9.38
C LYS A 86 15.16 10.27 -9.21
N SER A 87 15.62 11.36 -8.63
CA SER A 87 14.88 12.62 -8.48
C SER A 87 13.55 12.52 -7.74
N ILE A 88 13.26 11.41 -7.04
CA ILE A 88 12.08 11.30 -6.19
C ILE A 88 12.27 12.09 -4.89
N LYS A 89 11.16 12.53 -4.27
CA LYS A 89 11.20 13.16 -2.93
C LYS A 89 11.68 12.21 -1.84
N ARG A 90 11.46 10.91 -2.01
CA ARG A 90 11.89 9.82 -1.15
C ARG A 90 11.13 9.69 0.16
N PHE A 91 10.93 10.78 0.90
CA PHE A 91 10.28 10.78 2.22
C PHE A 91 8.92 11.45 2.16
N SER A 92 7.98 10.95 2.93
CA SER A 92 6.73 11.66 3.19
C SER A 92 6.10 11.25 4.50
N THR A 93 5.21 12.12 4.99
CA THR A 93 4.35 11.85 6.14
C THR A 93 2.97 12.43 5.87
N PHE A 94 1.93 11.61 6.06
CA PHE A 94 0.55 12.06 5.98
C PHE A 94 -0.24 11.71 7.24
N TYR A 95 -1.03 12.68 7.67
CA TYR A 95 -2.07 12.53 8.67
C TYR A 95 -3.40 12.56 7.95
N VAL A 96 -4.20 11.52 8.11
CA VAL A 96 -5.53 11.46 7.47
C VAL A 96 -6.59 11.20 8.52
N PRO A 97 -7.56 12.12 8.66
CA PRO A 97 -8.72 11.90 9.50
C PRO A 97 -9.80 11.10 8.75
N MET A 98 -10.53 10.29 9.49
CA MET A 98 -11.80 9.69 9.08
C MET A 98 -12.73 9.76 10.28
N ASP A 99 -13.62 10.76 10.30
CA ASP A 99 -14.45 11.14 11.43
C ASP A 99 -13.63 11.25 12.73
N GLU A 100 -13.84 10.37 13.72
CA GLU A 100 -13.15 10.36 14.98
C GLU A 100 -11.74 9.73 14.93
N ALA A 101 -11.40 9.01 13.84
CA ALA A 101 -10.10 8.39 13.70
C ALA A 101 -9.09 9.34 13.04
N LEU A 102 -7.86 9.34 13.52
CA LEU A 102 -6.72 10.02 12.91
C LEU A 102 -5.54 9.08 12.85
N VAL A 103 -5.07 8.79 11.65
CA VAL A 103 -3.92 7.90 11.37
C VAL A 103 -2.77 8.70 10.77
N ARG A 104 -1.54 8.37 11.20
CA ARG A 104 -0.29 8.85 10.61
C ARG A 104 0.39 7.72 9.84
N VAL A 105 0.82 8.01 8.61
CA VAL A 105 1.69 7.12 7.81
C VAL A 105 2.93 7.88 7.39
N CYS A 106 4.12 7.32 7.71
CA CYS A 106 5.42 7.85 7.28
C CYS A 106 6.09 6.81 6.39
N VAL A 107 6.69 7.24 5.28
CA VAL A 107 7.43 6.35 4.37
C VAL A 107 8.80 6.92 4.01
N ASP A 108 9.77 6.02 3.84
CA ASP A 108 11.08 6.26 3.22
C ASP A 108 11.30 5.22 2.13
N ILE A 109 11.42 5.66 0.87
CA ILE A 109 11.74 4.80 -0.28
C ILE A 109 13.24 4.44 -0.26
N SER A 110 13.64 3.73 0.78
CA SER A 110 15.03 3.58 1.21
C SER A 110 15.77 2.38 0.59
N GLY A 111 15.06 1.45 -0.05
CA GLY A 111 15.62 0.14 -0.41
C GLY A 111 15.82 -0.79 0.81
N ARG A 112 15.44 -0.37 2.01
CA ARG A 112 15.54 -1.14 3.26
C ARG A 112 14.16 -1.41 3.83
N PRO A 113 13.65 -2.64 3.71
CA PRO A 113 12.31 -2.97 4.17
C PRO A 113 12.22 -2.93 5.71
N PHE A 114 11.22 -2.24 6.21
CA PHE A 114 10.85 -2.22 7.62
C PHE A 114 9.41 -1.76 7.79
N LEU A 115 8.66 -2.41 8.66
CA LEU A 115 7.34 -1.96 9.09
C LEU A 115 7.30 -1.77 10.60
N TYR A 116 6.89 -0.59 11.04
CA TYR A 116 6.31 -0.37 12.37
C TYR A 116 4.81 -0.14 12.21
N CYS A 117 4.01 -0.93 12.88
CA CYS A 117 2.55 -0.84 12.83
C CYS A 117 2.00 -0.80 14.26
N ASP A 118 1.33 0.30 14.60
CA ASP A 118 0.61 0.47 15.87
C ASP A 118 -0.85 0.87 15.58
N LEU A 119 -1.64 -0.12 15.21
CA LEU A 119 -3.06 -0.02 14.91
C LEU A 119 -3.85 -0.94 15.86
N PRO A 120 -4.27 -0.46 17.04
CA PRO A 120 -5.05 -1.28 17.99
C PRO A 120 -6.50 -1.47 17.49
N LEU A 121 -6.69 -2.35 16.52
CA LEU A 121 -7.98 -2.68 15.94
C LEU A 121 -8.78 -3.54 16.89
N LYS A 122 -9.99 -3.09 17.27
CA LYS A 122 -10.80 -3.75 18.29
C LYS A 122 -11.71 -4.85 17.74
N ALA A 123 -12.22 -4.68 16.52
CA ALA A 123 -13.05 -5.68 15.87
C ALA A 123 -12.17 -6.70 15.15
N GLU A 124 -12.46 -7.98 15.32
CA GLU A 124 -11.73 -9.06 14.64
C GLU A 124 -12.00 -9.07 13.13
N ARG A 125 -13.18 -8.59 12.70
CA ARG A 125 -13.61 -8.58 11.30
C ARG A 125 -14.39 -7.32 10.93
N VAL A 126 -14.27 -6.94 9.66
CA VAL A 126 -15.16 -5.98 8.98
C VAL A 126 -15.68 -6.64 7.70
N GLY A 127 -16.96 -6.98 7.65
CA GLY A 127 -17.50 -7.85 6.61
C GLY A 127 -16.84 -9.24 6.67
N ASN A 128 -16.32 -9.71 5.54
CA ASN A 128 -15.56 -10.96 5.44
C ASN A 128 -14.03 -10.78 5.51
N PHE A 129 -13.56 -9.62 5.97
CA PHE A 129 -12.14 -9.29 6.07
C PHE A 129 -11.68 -9.38 7.53
N GLU A 130 -10.70 -10.23 7.82
CA GLU A 130 -10.03 -10.32 9.12
C GLU A 130 -9.10 -9.12 9.31
N THR A 131 -9.27 -8.36 10.40
CA THR A 131 -8.57 -7.08 10.60
C THR A 131 -7.08 -7.24 10.87
N GLU A 132 -6.62 -8.39 11.35
CA GLU A 132 -5.20 -8.73 11.50
C GLU A 132 -4.45 -8.70 10.15
N ASN A 133 -5.15 -8.98 9.04
CA ASN A 133 -4.58 -8.94 7.71
C ASN A 133 -4.20 -7.53 7.23
N VAL A 134 -4.60 -6.47 7.95
CA VAL A 134 -4.12 -5.10 7.66
C VAL A 134 -2.62 -5.03 7.85
N GLU A 135 -2.10 -5.53 8.98
CA GLU A 135 -0.66 -5.53 9.24
C GLU A 135 0.09 -6.43 8.26
N GLU A 136 -0.45 -7.60 7.92
CA GLU A 136 0.16 -8.52 6.96
C GLU A 136 0.25 -7.90 5.56
N PHE A 137 -0.81 -7.23 5.10
CA PHE A 137 -0.77 -6.47 3.84
C PHE A 137 0.30 -5.38 3.86
N LEU A 138 0.34 -4.55 4.91
CA LEU A 138 1.31 -3.46 5.04
C LEU A 138 2.75 -4.01 5.06
N ARG A 139 2.97 -5.12 5.76
CA ARG A 139 4.25 -5.82 5.84
C ARG A 139 4.67 -6.33 4.45
N ALA A 140 3.76 -7.01 3.76
CA ALA A 140 4.01 -7.53 2.42
C ALA A 140 4.37 -6.41 1.44
N VAL A 141 3.64 -5.28 1.46
CA VAL A 141 3.95 -4.10 0.63
C VAL A 141 5.32 -3.52 1.01
N ALA A 142 5.59 -3.27 2.29
CA ALA A 142 6.84 -2.64 2.73
C ALA A 142 8.06 -3.47 2.34
N TYR A 143 7.99 -4.80 2.51
CA TYR A 143 9.11 -5.69 2.24
C TYR A 143 9.36 -5.90 0.74
N ASN A 144 8.32 -6.00 -0.06
CA ASN A 144 8.46 -6.24 -1.50
C ASN A 144 8.70 -4.94 -2.30
N PHE A 145 8.27 -3.79 -1.80
CA PHE A 145 8.64 -2.50 -2.38
C PHE A 145 10.02 -2.04 -1.91
N GLY A 146 10.52 -2.56 -0.78
CA GLY A 146 11.80 -2.17 -0.19
C GLY A 146 11.74 -0.79 0.46
N ILE A 147 10.71 -0.53 1.27
CA ILE A 147 10.52 0.75 1.95
C ILE A 147 10.50 0.60 3.47
N THR A 148 10.92 1.64 4.17
CA THR A 148 10.63 1.81 5.59
C THR A 148 9.25 2.46 5.73
N MET A 149 8.37 1.87 6.52
CA MET A 149 7.00 2.33 6.74
C MET A 149 6.67 2.35 8.23
N HIS A 150 6.11 3.46 8.71
CA HIS A 150 5.54 3.57 10.04
C HIS A 150 4.08 3.95 9.93
N VAL A 151 3.21 3.21 10.61
CA VAL A 151 1.75 3.39 10.61
C VAL A 151 1.27 3.43 12.05
N GLU A 152 0.60 4.50 12.44
CA GLU A 152 0.17 4.70 13.83
C GLU A 152 -1.22 5.30 13.89
N LEU A 153 -2.05 4.74 14.78
CA LEU A 153 -3.29 5.36 15.21
C LEU A 153 -2.99 6.42 16.28
N LEU A 154 -3.31 7.68 16.01
CA LEU A 154 -3.17 8.75 17.01
C LEU A 154 -4.36 8.78 17.95
N HIS A 155 -5.56 8.67 17.41
CA HIS A 155 -6.79 8.44 18.15
C HIS A 155 -7.89 7.92 17.23
N GLY A 156 -8.93 7.33 17.82
CA GLY A 156 -10.05 6.72 17.11
C GLY A 156 -10.54 5.46 17.80
N GLY A 157 -11.66 4.94 17.36
CA GLY A 157 -12.28 3.76 17.99
C GLY A 157 -13.03 2.84 17.05
N ASN A 158 -13.54 3.37 15.93
CA ASN A 158 -14.23 2.56 14.93
C ASN A 158 -13.18 1.88 14.02
N THR A 159 -13.13 0.55 14.05
CA THR A 159 -12.15 -0.24 13.28
C THR A 159 -12.23 0.02 11.77
N HIS A 160 -13.42 0.19 11.20
CA HIS A 160 -13.59 0.54 9.78
C HIS A 160 -12.94 1.89 9.48
N HIS A 161 -13.22 2.93 10.28
CA HIS A 161 -12.66 4.28 10.09
C HIS A 161 -11.12 4.28 10.21
N ILE A 162 -10.58 3.54 11.16
CA ILE A 162 -9.12 3.42 11.35
C ILE A 162 -8.48 2.80 10.10
N ILE A 163 -9.02 1.68 9.60
CA ILE A 163 -8.48 1.01 8.41
C ILE A 163 -8.63 1.90 7.18
N GLU A 164 -9.78 2.54 6.98
CA GLU A 164 -10.01 3.46 5.86
C GLU A 164 -9.04 4.64 5.87
N ALA A 165 -8.85 5.28 7.03
CA ALA A 165 -7.86 6.35 7.21
C ALA A 165 -6.43 5.87 6.87
N THR A 166 -6.10 4.63 7.27
CA THR A 166 -4.80 4.00 6.99
C THR A 166 -4.55 3.87 5.48
N PHE A 167 -5.50 3.31 4.71
CA PHE A 167 -5.33 3.12 3.27
C PHE A 167 -5.29 4.44 2.50
N LYS A 168 -6.08 5.43 2.92
CA LYS A 168 -6.01 6.80 2.37
C LYS A 168 -4.66 7.46 2.65
N ALA A 169 -4.17 7.37 3.90
CA ALA A 169 -2.89 7.93 4.30
C ALA A 169 -1.72 7.25 3.57
N LEU A 170 -1.77 5.92 3.43
CA LEU A 170 -0.77 5.13 2.72
C LEU A 170 -0.69 5.56 1.24
N GLY A 171 -1.83 5.66 0.56
CA GLY A 171 -1.87 6.11 -0.84
C GLY A 171 -1.22 7.49 -1.01
N ARG A 172 -1.61 8.45 -0.18
CA ARG A 172 -1.05 9.80 -0.21
C ARG A 172 0.43 9.85 0.15
N ALA A 173 0.86 9.05 1.12
CA ALA A 173 2.26 9.02 1.55
C ALA A 173 3.15 8.44 0.44
N ILE A 174 2.76 7.35 -0.19
CA ILE A 174 3.52 6.76 -1.28
C ILE A 174 3.54 7.71 -2.50
N ASP A 175 2.40 8.30 -2.90
CA ASP A 175 2.34 9.27 -4.00
C ASP A 175 3.31 10.43 -3.77
N GLU A 176 3.27 11.07 -2.61
CA GLU A 176 4.12 12.22 -2.30
C GLU A 176 5.60 11.85 -2.27
N ALA A 177 5.96 10.69 -1.69
CA ALA A 177 7.34 10.22 -1.66
C ALA A 177 7.90 9.91 -3.05
N LEU A 178 7.03 9.51 -3.99
CA LEU A 178 7.38 9.18 -5.37
C LEU A 178 7.36 10.37 -6.33
N LYS A 179 6.88 11.54 -5.91
CA LYS A 179 6.91 12.75 -6.76
C LYS A 179 8.32 13.12 -7.16
N ILE A 180 8.49 13.47 -8.42
CA ILE A 180 9.74 13.99 -8.92
C ILE A 180 9.94 15.42 -8.39
N ASP A 181 11.10 15.68 -7.79
CA ASP A 181 11.56 17.03 -7.41
C ASP A 181 12.70 17.40 -8.32
N GLU A 182 12.46 18.39 -9.20
CA GLU A 182 13.43 18.85 -10.19
C GLU A 182 14.72 19.43 -9.58
N ARG A 183 14.70 19.76 -8.29
CA ARG A 183 15.88 20.24 -7.56
C ARG A 183 16.79 19.10 -7.09
N VAL A 184 16.31 17.83 -7.18
CA VAL A 184 17.07 16.65 -6.76
C VAL A 184 17.73 16.04 -8.00
N GLU A 185 19.05 16.20 -8.11
CA GLU A 185 19.84 15.56 -9.17
C GLU A 185 20.25 14.14 -8.74
N GLY A 186 19.86 13.14 -9.56
CA GLY A 186 20.23 11.74 -9.32
C GLY A 186 19.47 11.09 -8.18
N ILE A 187 20.13 10.17 -7.47
CA ILE A 187 19.53 9.41 -6.37
C ILE A 187 19.56 10.24 -5.09
N PRO A 188 18.43 10.43 -4.36
CA PRO A 188 18.34 11.25 -3.16
C PRO A 188 18.98 10.56 -1.95
N SER A 189 20.29 10.29 -2.03
CA SER A 189 21.06 9.62 -1.00
C SER A 189 22.52 10.09 -1.04
N THR A 190 23.09 10.43 0.12
CA THR A 190 24.53 10.75 0.25
C THR A 190 25.43 9.54 -0.07
N LYS A 191 24.86 8.33 -0.10
CA LYS A 191 25.56 7.09 -0.50
C LYS A 191 25.53 6.84 -2.01
N GLY A 192 24.73 7.61 -2.78
CA GLY A 192 24.54 7.44 -4.23
C GLY A 192 23.72 6.21 -4.63
N ILE A 193 23.15 5.48 -3.68
CA ILE A 193 22.29 4.29 -3.89
C ILE A 193 21.09 4.29 -2.92
N LEU A 194 19.99 3.62 -3.34
CA LEU A 194 18.78 3.31 -2.54
C LEU A 194 18.32 1.88 -2.80
#